data_d5066a7eba9fcf280b34f50e37f8bf32
#
_entry.id   d5066a7eba9fcf280b34f50e37f8bf32
#
_cell.length_a   1.000
_cell.length_b   1.000
_cell.length_c   1.000
_cell.angle_alpha   90.00
_cell.angle_beta   90.00
_cell.angle_gamma   90.00
#
_symmetry.space_group_name_H-M   'P 1'
#
loop_
_entity.id
_entity.type
_entity.pdbx_description
1 polymer ?
#
loop_
_entity_poly.entity_id
_entity_poly.type
_entity_poly.pdbx_seq_one_letter_code
_entity_poly.pdbx_strand_id
1 'polypeptide(L)'
;MKIIEVIADAIYIDSIKNIAKKNNASDYWVVSSEDEERKVVRILVKREQRQIIMDALQEILSNNLSARVVVISVEATLPREEILEKEVEKTSAAETTREELYDSIGKNARLNRTYLLLIFLSTVVVAIGLLKDNVAVVIGAMVIAPLLGPNLAMALGTALGDTDLMWKAFKTGLAGMSLALVLSILIGIFWPLNVESRELLARTYVGLDSAVLALASGAAAVLSLTSGIPSVLVGVMVAVALLPPTATLGLMLGAGQTELAYGAAFLLAVNIVAVNLSAKLGFLIQGIKPRTWLEKQKAKQSMMSYIIIFN
;
A
#
# COMPACT_ATOMS: atom_id res chain seq x y z
N MET A 1 21.93 0.68 4.35
CA MET A 1 22.06 0.84 5.82
C MET A 1 21.07 1.84 6.36
N LYS A 2 20.65 1.74 7.63
CA LYS A 2 19.83 2.74 8.32
C LYS A 2 20.34 2.95 9.74
N ILE A 3 20.02 4.11 10.30
CA ILE A 3 20.25 4.40 11.72
C ILE A 3 18.90 4.30 12.42
N ILE A 4 18.84 3.48 13.46
CA ILE A 4 17.75 3.47 14.43
C ILE A 4 18.16 4.38 15.57
N GLU A 5 17.49 5.52 15.70
CA GLU A 5 17.69 6.46 16.79
C GLU A 5 16.63 6.20 17.85
N VAL A 6 17.07 5.86 19.06
CA VAL A 6 16.19 5.57 20.19
C VAL A 6 16.37 6.68 21.23
N ILE A 7 15.31 7.39 21.51
CA ILE A 7 15.22 8.43 22.52
C ILE A 7 14.43 7.82 23.67
N ALA A 8 15.08 7.58 24.81
CA ALA A 8 14.46 6.94 25.97
C ALA A 8 15.11 7.41 27.27
N ASP A 9 14.48 7.08 28.41
CA ASP A 9 15.01 7.38 29.71
C ASP A 9 16.32 6.62 29.95
N ALA A 10 17.22 7.21 30.72
CA ALA A 10 18.58 6.69 30.96
C ALA A 10 18.59 5.23 31.44
N ILE A 11 17.56 4.78 32.13
CA ILE A 11 17.42 3.41 32.65
C ILE A 11 17.37 2.34 31.53
N TYR A 12 16.96 2.68 30.30
CA TYR A 12 16.87 1.76 29.18
C TYR A 12 18.14 1.64 28.34
N ILE A 13 19.16 2.51 28.56
CA ILE A 13 20.36 2.59 27.71
C ILE A 13 21.08 1.25 27.61
N ASP A 14 21.31 0.61 28.73
CA ASP A 14 22.08 -0.66 28.74
C ASP A 14 21.27 -1.80 28.10
N SER A 15 19.97 -1.81 28.25
CA SER A 15 19.09 -2.75 27.55
C SER A 15 19.13 -2.52 26.03
N ILE A 16 19.10 -1.27 25.58
CA ILE A 16 19.19 -0.89 24.16
C ILE A 16 20.55 -1.29 23.58
N LYS A 17 21.65 -1.01 24.29
CA LYS A 17 22.99 -1.45 23.88
C LYS A 17 23.10 -2.96 23.77
N ASN A 18 22.54 -3.70 24.74
CA ASN A 18 22.53 -5.16 24.73
C ASN A 18 21.75 -5.72 23.54
N ILE A 19 20.61 -5.10 23.17
CA ILE A 19 19.85 -5.47 21.96
C ILE A 19 20.72 -5.26 20.72
N ALA A 20 21.40 -4.12 20.59
CA ALA A 20 22.29 -3.84 19.47
C ALA A 20 23.42 -4.88 19.35
N LYS A 21 24.08 -5.21 20.47
CA LYS A 21 25.15 -6.23 20.52
C LYS A 21 24.64 -7.63 20.19
N LYS A 22 23.55 -8.06 20.84
CA LYS A 22 22.99 -9.41 20.67
C LYS A 22 22.55 -9.70 19.24
N ASN A 23 22.10 -8.68 18.54
CA ASN A 23 21.61 -8.79 17.16
C ASN A 23 22.65 -8.32 16.11
N ASN A 24 23.93 -8.25 16.48
CA ASN A 24 25.05 -7.94 15.60
C ASN A 24 24.85 -6.64 14.80
N ALA A 25 24.36 -5.56 15.43
CA ALA A 25 24.31 -4.26 14.79
C ALA A 25 25.70 -3.86 14.26
N SER A 26 25.75 -3.19 13.10
CA SER A 26 27.04 -2.78 12.51
C SER A 26 27.81 -1.85 13.42
N ASP A 27 27.12 -0.94 14.10
CA ASP A 27 27.69 -0.05 15.11
C ASP A 27 26.59 0.53 16.01
N TYR A 28 26.96 1.04 17.17
CA TYR A 28 26.04 1.80 18.03
C TYR A 28 26.82 2.78 18.92
N TRP A 29 26.23 3.93 19.15
CA TRP A 29 26.80 4.96 20.02
C TRP A 29 25.72 5.74 20.76
N VAL A 30 26.11 6.31 21.90
CA VAL A 30 25.24 7.18 22.68
C VAL A 30 25.57 8.62 22.33
N VAL A 31 24.55 9.40 21.99
CA VAL A 31 24.70 10.83 21.75
C VAL A 31 24.57 11.55 23.09
N SER A 32 25.52 12.41 23.41
CA SER A 32 25.44 13.26 24.60
C SER A 32 24.28 14.25 24.45
N SER A 33 23.37 14.25 25.41
CA SER A 33 22.26 15.20 25.52
C SER A 33 22.49 16.07 26.73
N GLU A 34 22.12 17.34 26.67
CA GLU A 34 22.10 18.25 27.82
C GLU A 34 21.07 17.81 28.87
N ASP A 35 20.06 17.05 28.45
CA ASP A 35 19.05 16.45 29.30
C ASP A 35 19.62 15.18 29.97
N GLU A 36 19.76 15.20 31.30
CA GLU A 36 20.28 14.06 32.05
C GLU A 36 19.28 12.90 32.15
N GLU A 37 17.98 13.17 32.07
CA GLU A 37 16.92 12.18 32.23
C GLU A 37 16.71 11.38 30.95
N ARG A 38 16.86 12.03 29.78
CA ARG A 38 16.64 11.40 28.47
C ARG A 38 17.93 11.31 27.69
N LYS A 39 18.19 10.13 27.14
CA LYS A 39 19.38 9.84 26.35
C LYS A 39 19.00 9.36 24.95
N VAL A 40 19.89 9.60 24.01
CA VAL A 40 19.74 9.18 22.62
C VAL A 40 20.77 8.11 22.30
N VAL A 41 20.30 6.96 21.86
CA VAL A 41 21.17 5.88 21.36
C VAL A 41 20.93 5.74 19.87
N ARG A 42 22.02 5.78 19.08
CA ARG A 42 21.99 5.51 17.64
C ARG A 42 22.56 4.14 17.37
N ILE A 43 21.87 3.36 16.58
CA ILE A 43 22.24 2.01 16.19
C ILE A 43 22.31 1.96 14.68
N LEU A 44 23.50 1.71 14.13
CA LEU A 44 23.68 1.51 12.69
C LEU A 44 23.39 0.05 12.37
N VAL A 45 22.42 -0.18 11.49
CA VAL A 45 21.92 -1.53 11.19
C VAL A 45 21.99 -1.83 9.71
N LYS A 46 22.38 -3.08 9.41
CA LYS A 46 22.16 -3.68 8.11
C LYS A 46 20.69 -4.04 7.97
N ARG A 47 20.31 -4.34 6.77
CA ARG A 47 18.95 -4.65 6.37
C ARG A 47 18.33 -5.83 7.12
N GLU A 48 19.07 -6.91 7.25
CA GLU A 48 18.59 -8.17 7.82
C GLU A 48 18.32 -8.08 9.33
N GLN A 49 19.07 -7.22 10.02
CA GLN A 49 18.97 -7.04 11.47
C GLN A 49 17.91 -6.01 11.87
N ARG A 50 17.52 -5.17 10.93
CA ARG A 50 16.66 -3.99 11.21
C ARG A 50 15.36 -4.37 11.90
N GLN A 51 14.62 -5.34 11.31
CA GLN A 51 13.33 -5.75 11.85
C GLN A 51 13.47 -6.43 13.22
N ILE A 52 14.49 -7.27 13.39
CA ILE A 52 14.75 -7.97 14.65
C ILE A 52 15.07 -6.98 15.77
N ILE A 53 15.89 -5.96 15.47
CA ILE A 53 16.25 -4.91 16.44
C ILE A 53 15.03 -4.02 16.74
N MET A 54 14.25 -3.62 15.73
CA MET A 54 13.01 -2.86 15.92
C MET A 54 12.04 -3.61 16.83
N ASP A 55 11.89 -4.90 16.59
CA ASP A 55 11.02 -5.77 17.34
C ASP A 55 11.43 -5.87 18.81
N ALA A 56 12.70 -6.07 19.07
CA ALA A 56 13.23 -6.13 20.44
C ALA A 56 13.12 -4.78 21.17
N LEU A 57 13.33 -3.66 20.45
CA LEU A 57 13.15 -2.32 21.00
C LEU A 57 11.68 -2.03 21.36
N GLN A 58 10.74 -2.42 20.52
CA GLN A 58 9.32 -2.28 20.82
C GLN A 58 8.89 -3.07 22.05
N GLU A 59 9.45 -4.28 22.24
CA GLU A 59 9.14 -5.11 23.41
C GLU A 59 9.56 -4.43 24.72
N ILE A 60 10.77 -3.88 24.80
CA ILE A 60 11.25 -3.24 26.04
C ILE A 60 10.67 -1.85 26.26
N LEU A 61 10.29 -1.13 25.18
CA LEU A 61 9.77 0.24 25.25
C LEU A 61 8.24 0.32 25.23
N SER A 62 7.54 -0.80 25.11
CA SER A 62 6.07 -0.86 24.98
C SER A 62 5.30 -0.13 26.10
N ASN A 63 5.87 -0.09 27.30
CA ASN A 63 5.26 0.54 28.47
C ASN A 63 5.75 1.98 28.72
N ASN A 64 6.68 2.49 27.89
CA ASN A 64 7.24 3.82 28.06
C ASN A 64 6.67 4.78 27.02
N LEU A 65 5.68 5.61 27.42
CA LEU A 65 5.03 6.60 26.55
C LEU A 65 5.96 7.74 26.13
N SER A 66 7.07 7.97 26.82
CA SER A 66 8.06 9.01 26.54
C SER A 66 9.09 8.56 25.49
N ALA A 67 9.27 7.26 25.31
CA ALA A 67 10.25 6.73 24.39
C ALA A 67 9.84 6.93 22.92
N ARG A 68 10.83 7.24 22.08
CA ARG A 68 10.66 7.37 20.63
C ARG A 68 11.73 6.58 19.91
N VAL A 69 11.33 5.88 18.87
CA VAL A 69 12.22 5.19 17.94
C VAL A 69 12.05 5.84 16.56
N VAL A 70 13.14 6.36 16.01
CA VAL A 70 13.18 7.05 14.71
C VAL A 70 14.10 6.28 13.79
N VAL A 71 13.65 6.03 12.56
CA VAL A 71 14.47 5.34 11.54
C VAL A 71 14.93 6.37 10.52
N ILE A 72 16.26 6.52 10.38
CA ILE A 72 16.89 7.49 9.50
C ILE A 72 17.61 6.73 8.37
N SER A 73 17.37 7.13 7.13
CA SER A 73 18.06 6.56 5.97
C SER A 73 19.49 7.11 5.89
N VAL A 74 20.46 6.20 5.67
CA VAL A 74 21.86 6.56 5.47
C VAL A 74 22.19 6.43 4.00
N GLU A 75 22.59 7.52 3.37
CA GLU A 75 22.94 7.54 1.94
C GLU A 75 24.27 6.82 1.68
N ALA A 76 25.28 7.01 2.55
CA ALA A 76 26.58 6.38 2.43
C ALA A 76 27.25 6.20 3.79
N THR A 77 28.09 5.17 3.92
CA THR A 77 28.98 4.93 5.06
C THR A 77 30.42 4.69 4.60
N LEU A 78 31.39 5.22 5.33
CA LEU A 78 32.80 4.96 5.12
C LEU A 78 33.45 4.48 6.44
N PRO A 79 34.39 3.51 6.39
CA PRO A 79 34.81 2.76 5.19
C PRO A 79 33.69 1.85 4.65
N ARG A 80 33.72 1.56 3.36
CA ARG A 80 32.82 0.56 2.78
C ARG A 80 33.17 -0.81 3.37
N GLU A 81 32.20 -1.49 3.98
CA GLU A 81 32.37 -2.89 4.31
C GLU A 81 32.58 -3.68 3.00
N GLU A 82 33.63 -4.52 2.94
CA GLU A 82 33.83 -5.45 1.83
C GLU A 82 32.69 -6.47 1.84
N ILE A 83 31.75 -6.28 0.92
CA ILE A 83 30.66 -7.23 0.69
C ILE A 83 31.29 -8.35 -0.17
N LEU A 84 31.48 -9.52 0.39
CA LEU A 84 31.84 -10.71 -0.38
C LEU A 84 30.81 -10.90 -1.50
N GLU A 85 31.26 -11.01 -2.77
CA GLU A 85 30.45 -11.02 -3.99
C GLU A 85 29.27 -12.03 -3.99
N LYS A 86 29.27 -13.02 -3.11
CA LYS A 86 28.18 -14.00 -2.96
C LYS A 86 26.91 -13.45 -2.28
N GLU A 87 26.94 -12.28 -1.65
CA GLU A 87 25.77 -11.64 -1.01
C GLU A 87 25.09 -10.61 -1.91
N VAL A 88 25.72 -10.19 -3.01
CA VAL A 88 25.23 -9.12 -3.88
C VAL A 88 23.93 -9.54 -4.63
N GLU A 89 23.78 -10.81 -5.00
CA GLU A 89 22.58 -11.30 -5.69
C GLU A 89 21.31 -11.32 -4.81
N LYS A 90 21.45 -11.41 -3.48
CA LYS A 90 20.31 -11.38 -2.53
C LYS A 90 19.99 -9.98 -2.02
N THR A 91 20.79 -8.97 -2.34
CA THR A 91 20.76 -7.66 -1.64
C THR A 91 20.20 -6.51 -2.49
N SER A 92 19.63 -6.76 -3.67
CA SER A 92 19.28 -5.67 -4.60
C SER A 92 17.94 -4.98 -4.35
N ALA A 93 17.10 -5.48 -3.46
CA ALA A 93 15.84 -4.82 -3.15
C ALA A 93 15.83 -4.32 -1.70
N ALA A 94 15.56 -3.03 -1.46
CA ALA A 94 15.47 -2.45 -0.12
C ALA A 94 14.16 -2.90 0.55
N GLU A 95 14.19 -3.97 1.38
CA GLU A 95 13.02 -4.34 2.19
C GLU A 95 12.69 -3.22 3.16
N THR A 96 11.55 -2.63 2.98
CA THR A 96 10.98 -1.63 3.88
C THR A 96 10.55 -2.34 5.16
N THR A 97 10.81 -1.76 6.34
CA THR A 97 10.30 -2.36 7.59
C THR A 97 8.78 -2.34 7.59
N ARG A 98 8.19 -3.26 8.37
CA ARG A 98 6.73 -3.31 8.54
C ARG A 98 6.16 -1.97 9.00
N GLU A 99 6.85 -1.29 9.90
CA GLU A 99 6.48 0.01 10.46
C GLU A 99 6.53 1.12 9.41
N GLU A 100 7.57 1.13 8.56
CA GLU A 100 7.68 2.06 7.44
C GLU A 100 6.60 1.83 6.40
N LEU A 101 6.31 0.56 6.08
CA LEU A 101 5.21 0.19 5.19
C LEU A 101 3.87 0.65 5.75
N TYR A 102 3.63 0.41 7.05
CA TYR A 102 2.40 0.80 7.71
C TYR A 102 2.20 2.31 7.67
N ASP A 103 3.25 3.10 7.98
CA ASP A 103 3.19 4.57 7.96
C ASP A 103 3.01 5.11 6.53
N SER A 104 3.76 4.58 5.57
CA SER A 104 3.67 4.98 4.16
C SER A 104 2.30 4.66 3.55
N ILE A 105 1.81 3.43 3.74
CA ILE A 105 0.52 2.99 3.22
C ILE A 105 -0.61 3.73 3.94
N GLY A 106 -0.52 3.89 5.28
CA GLY A 106 -1.51 4.59 6.07
C GLY A 106 -1.66 6.06 5.70
N LYS A 107 -0.56 6.75 5.36
CA LYS A 107 -0.58 8.13 4.87
C LYS A 107 -1.28 8.23 3.50
N ASN A 108 -1.00 7.31 2.60
CA ASN A 108 -1.57 7.28 1.25
C ASN A 108 -3.04 6.82 1.21
N ALA A 109 -3.55 6.25 2.30
CA ALA A 109 -4.94 5.80 2.42
C ALA A 109 -5.87 6.82 3.09
N ARG A 110 -5.40 8.05 3.36
CA ARG A 110 -6.22 9.07 4.03
C ARG A 110 -7.15 9.78 3.05
N LEU A 111 -8.43 9.87 3.43
CA LEU A 111 -9.39 10.70 2.73
C LEU A 111 -9.08 12.17 3.00
N ASN A 112 -8.60 12.88 1.98
CA ASN A 112 -8.31 14.30 2.05
C ASN A 112 -8.79 15.02 0.77
N ARG A 113 -8.78 16.36 0.78
CA ARG A 113 -9.23 17.17 -0.36
C ARG A 113 -8.43 16.88 -1.64
N THR A 114 -7.12 16.70 -1.52
CA THR A 114 -6.24 16.39 -2.65
C THR A 114 -6.60 15.05 -3.28
N TYR A 115 -6.89 14.03 -2.46
CA TYR A 115 -7.34 12.71 -2.92
C TYR A 115 -8.61 12.82 -3.76
N LEU A 116 -9.64 13.51 -3.25
CA LEU A 116 -10.90 13.68 -3.97
C LEU A 116 -10.73 14.49 -5.26
N LEU A 117 -9.88 15.52 -5.23
CA LEU A 117 -9.60 16.34 -6.39
C LEU A 117 -8.86 15.55 -7.49
N LEU A 118 -7.90 14.71 -7.09
CA LEU A 118 -7.21 13.82 -8.04
C LEU A 118 -8.16 12.76 -8.62
N ILE A 119 -9.08 12.18 -7.82
CA ILE A 119 -10.13 11.28 -8.33
C ILE A 119 -11.03 12.01 -9.32
N PHE A 120 -11.46 13.22 -9.00
CA PHE A 120 -12.29 14.02 -9.89
C PHE A 120 -11.59 14.25 -11.24
N LEU A 121 -10.36 14.78 -11.22
CA LEU A 121 -9.58 15.06 -12.42
C LEU A 121 -9.31 13.79 -13.24
N SER A 122 -8.86 12.72 -12.58
CA SER A 122 -8.58 11.44 -13.25
C SER A 122 -9.84 10.83 -13.87
N THR A 123 -11.01 10.99 -13.23
CA THR A 123 -12.28 10.50 -13.75
C THR A 123 -12.70 11.26 -15.02
N VAL A 124 -12.54 12.59 -15.05
CA VAL A 124 -12.80 13.37 -16.26
C VAL A 124 -11.88 12.93 -17.40
N VAL A 125 -10.57 12.77 -17.11
CA VAL A 125 -9.59 12.37 -18.13
C VAL A 125 -9.87 10.94 -18.63
N VAL A 126 -10.17 9.98 -17.74
CA VAL A 126 -10.48 8.62 -18.17
C VAL A 126 -11.77 8.54 -18.98
N ALA A 127 -12.80 9.29 -18.60
CA ALA A 127 -14.06 9.33 -19.35
C ALA A 127 -13.81 9.83 -20.78
N ILE A 128 -13.06 10.92 -20.96
CA ILE A 128 -12.69 11.43 -22.29
C ILE A 128 -11.89 10.38 -23.06
N GLY A 129 -10.92 9.72 -22.42
CA GLY A 129 -10.10 8.67 -23.03
C GLY A 129 -10.94 7.50 -23.54
N LEU A 130 -11.89 7.03 -22.72
CA LEU A 130 -12.82 5.95 -23.06
C LEU A 130 -13.75 6.34 -24.21
N LEU A 131 -14.31 7.54 -24.17
CA LEU A 131 -15.22 8.05 -25.21
C LEU A 131 -14.53 8.29 -26.56
N LYS A 132 -13.24 8.64 -26.53
CA LYS A 132 -12.43 8.91 -27.72
C LYS A 132 -11.63 7.70 -28.22
N ASP A 133 -11.82 6.54 -27.61
CA ASP A 133 -11.05 5.30 -27.90
C ASP A 133 -9.53 5.52 -27.84
N ASN A 134 -9.08 6.30 -26.86
CA ASN A 134 -7.68 6.71 -26.73
C ASN A 134 -7.01 6.10 -25.49
N VAL A 135 -6.33 4.98 -25.70
CA VAL A 135 -5.61 4.24 -24.66
C VAL A 135 -4.59 5.11 -23.91
N ALA A 136 -3.86 5.99 -24.61
CA ALA A 136 -2.84 6.83 -24.00
C ALA A 136 -3.44 7.80 -22.96
N VAL A 137 -4.60 8.39 -23.27
CA VAL A 137 -5.33 9.27 -22.34
C VAL A 137 -5.86 8.46 -21.14
N VAL A 138 -6.36 7.24 -21.38
CA VAL A 138 -6.81 6.33 -20.31
C VAL A 138 -5.65 6.00 -19.37
N ILE A 139 -4.47 5.66 -19.89
CA ILE A 139 -3.27 5.41 -19.09
C ILE A 139 -2.85 6.68 -18.32
N GLY A 140 -2.87 7.84 -18.94
CA GLY A 140 -2.59 9.12 -18.29
C GLY A 140 -3.50 9.38 -17.08
N ALA A 141 -4.78 9.07 -17.18
CA ALA A 141 -5.74 9.17 -16.08
C ALA A 141 -5.40 8.23 -14.91
N MET A 142 -4.95 7.01 -15.23
CA MET A 142 -4.55 6.02 -14.22
C MET A 142 -3.31 6.47 -13.40
N VAL A 143 -2.38 7.20 -14.03
CA VAL A 143 -1.20 7.78 -13.35
C VAL A 143 -1.63 8.82 -12.29
N ILE A 144 -2.69 9.57 -12.58
CA ILE A 144 -3.21 10.62 -11.69
C ILE A 144 -4.01 10.03 -10.53
N ALA A 145 -4.71 8.92 -10.74
CA ALA A 145 -5.65 8.35 -9.79
C ALA A 145 -4.98 7.75 -8.54
N PRO A 146 -5.25 8.24 -7.33
CA PRO A 146 -4.61 7.77 -6.10
C PRO A 146 -5.28 6.51 -5.51
N LEU A 147 -5.66 5.54 -6.35
CA LEU A 147 -6.42 4.34 -5.93
C LEU A 147 -5.55 3.26 -5.28
N LEU A 148 -4.23 3.31 -5.46
CA LEU A 148 -3.29 2.35 -4.88
C LEU A 148 -3.34 2.37 -3.35
N GLY A 149 -3.31 3.56 -2.74
CA GLY A 149 -3.22 3.73 -1.29
C GLY A 149 -4.33 3.00 -0.52
N PRO A 150 -5.62 3.28 -0.77
CA PRO A 150 -6.72 2.60 -0.09
C PRO A 150 -6.72 1.07 -0.30
N ASN A 151 -6.41 0.58 -1.50
CA ASN A 151 -6.40 -0.86 -1.78
C ASN A 151 -5.28 -1.58 -1.02
N LEU A 152 -4.07 -1.04 -1.02
CA LEU A 152 -2.96 -1.63 -0.27
C LEU A 152 -3.15 -1.52 1.24
N ALA A 153 -3.76 -0.43 1.73
CA ALA A 153 -4.10 -0.30 3.14
C ALA A 153 -5.16 -1.33 3.57
N MET A 154 -6.13 -1.63 2.71
CA MET A 154 -7.11 -2.69 2.93
C MET A 154 -6.42 -4.06 3.01
N ALA A 155 -5.54 -4.38 2.04
CA ALA A 155 -4.79 -5.64 2.00
C ALA A 155 -3.84 -5.77 3.20
N LEU A 156 -3.12 -4.71 3.58
CA LEU A 156 -2.23 -4.69 4.74
C LEU A 156 -3.02 -4.82 6.05
N GLY A 157 -4.11 -4.07 6.21
CA GLY A 157 -4.98 -4.16 7.37
C GLY A 157 -5.54 -5.57 7.57
N THR A 158 -5.98 -6.23 6.47
CA THR A 158 -6.41 -7.64 6.52
C THR A 158 -5.28 -8.61 6.84
N ALA A 159 -4.06 -8.35 6.37
CA ALA A 159 -2.89 -9.18 6.67
C ALA A 159 -2.47 -9.07 8.14
N LEU A 160 -2.52 -7.85 8.71
CA LEU A 160 -2.16 -7.57 10.10
C LEU A 160 -3.33 -7.78 11.10
N GLY A 161 -4.58 -7.87 10.63
CA GLY A 161 -5.76 -7.88 11.49
C GLY A 161 -6.11 -6.51 12.09
N ASP A 162 -5.63 -5.43 11.46
CA ASP A 162 -5.90 -4.06 11.88
C ASP A 162 -7.24 -3.58 11.29
N THR A 163 -8.29 -3.68 12.10
CA THR A 163 -9.64 -3.29 11.71
C THR A 163 -9.80 -1.78 11.52
N ASP A 164 -9.02 -0.96 12.22
CA ASP A 164 -9.07 0.50 12.09
C ASP A 164 -8.47 0.95 10.76
N LEU A 165 -7.33 0.38 10.38
CA LEU A 165 -6.72 0.61 9.08
C LEU A 165 -7.65 0.14 7.94
N MET A 166 -8.23 -1.06 8.08
CA MET A 166 -9.20 -1.60 7.11
C MET A 166 -10.38 -0.66 6.92
N TRP A 167 -10.99 -0.19 8.02
CA TRP A 167 -12.18 0.65 7.95
C TRP A 167 -11.88 2.04 7.37
N LYS A 168 -10.73 2.62 7.69
CA LYS A 168 -10.25 3.87 7.07
C LYS A 168 -10.01 3.69 5.57
N ALA A 169 -9.33 2.62 5.18
CA ALA A 169 -9.05 2.29 3.80
C ALA A 169 -10.34 2.06 2.99
N PHE A 170 -11.27 1.30 3.55
CA PHE A 170 -12.59 1.04 2.96
C PHE A 170 -13.37 2.34 2.70
N LYS A 171 -13.48 3.21 3.71
CA LYS A 171 -14.17 4.51 3.56
C LYS A 171 -13.52 5.37 2.48
N THR A 172 -12.19 5.43 2.45
CA THR A 172 -11.46 6.23 1.45
C THR A 172 -11.66 5.68 0.04
N GLY A 173 -11.52 4.35 -0.13
CA GLY A 173 -11.75 3.69 -1.41
C GLY A 173 -13.19 3.84 -1.90
N LEU A 174 -14.16 3.62 -1.01
CA LEU A 174 -15.59 3.78 -1.31
C LEU A 174 -15.92 5.22 -1.71
N ALA A 175 -15.43 6.22 -0.97
CA ALA A 175 -15.65 7.63 -1.31
C ALA A 175 -15.06 7.99 -2.68
N GLY A 176 -13.84 7.51 -2.99
CA GLY A 176 -13.21 7.74 -4.29
C GLY A 176 -13.97 7.06 -5.44
N MET A 177 -14.31 5.79 -5.29
CA MET A 177 -15.06 5.05 -6.31
C MET A 177 -16.48 5.61 -6.50
N SER A 178 -17.17 6.00 -5.41
CA SER A 178 -18.48 6.64 -5.51
C SER A 178 -18.42 7.99 -6.24
N LEU A 179 -17.39 8.80 -5.96
CA LEU A 179 -17.18 10.06 -6.67
C LEU A 179 -16.94 9.82 -8.17
N ALA A 180 -16.06 8.86 -8.51
CA ALA A 180 -15.78 8.49 -9.88
C ALA A 180 -17.04 7.98 -10.60
N LEU A 181 -17.81 7.12 -9.93
CA LEU A 181 -19.05 6.57 -10.47
C LEU A 181 -20.08 7.66 -10.75
N VAL A 182 -20.38 8.51 -9.77
CA VAL A 182 -21.36 9.60 -9.90
C VAL A 182 -20.96 10.56 -11.03
N LEU A 183 -19.69 10.95 -11.08
CA LEU A 183 -19.19 11.83 -12.13
C LEU A 183 -19.30 11.20 -13.50
N SER A 184 -18.98 9.92 -13.63
CA SER A 184 -19.09 9.18 -14.89
C SER A 184 -20.55 8.99 -15.32
N ILE A 185 -21.49 8.80 -14.39
CA ILE A 185 -22.93 8.78 -14.68
C ILE A 185 -23.38 10.13 -15.26
N LEU A 186 -22.97 11.23 -14.62
CA LEU A 186 -23.30 12.57 -15.11
C LEU A 186 -22.74 12.80 -16.52
N ILE A 187 -21.48 12.42 -16.76
CA ILE A 187 -20.89 12.51 -18.11
C ILE A 187 -21.68 11.65 -19.11
N GLY A 188 -22.06 10.42 -18.72
CA GLY A 188 -22.85 9.52 -19.58
C GLY A 188 -24.25 10.04 -19.94
N ILE A 189 -24.88 10.85 -19.05
CA ILE A 189 -26.18 11.48 -19.32
C ILE A 189 -26.03 12.64 -20.30
N PHE A 190 -25.02 13.49 -20.13
CA PHE A 190 -24.91 14.74 -20.89
C PHE A 190 -24.05 14.63 -22.16
N TRP A 191 -23.26 13.58 -22.30
CA TRP A 191 -22.34 13.42 -23.41
C TRP A 191 -22.80 12.27 -24.34
N PRO A 192 -22.89 12.47 -25.67
CA PRO A 192 -23.25 11.41 -26.58
C PRO A 192 -22.19 10.29 -26.56
N LEU A 193 -22.62 9.11 -26.15
CA LEU A 193 -21.77 7.92 -26.07
C LEU A 193 -21.60 7.28 -27.44
N ASN A 194 -20.33 7.09 -27.84
CA ASN A 194 -20.02 6.13 -28.88
C ASN A 194 -19.89 4.74 -28.25
N VAL A 195 -20.95 3.97 -28.22
CA VAL A 195 -21.01 2.61 -27.64
C VAL A 195 -20.09 1.63 -28.39
N GLU A 196 -19.64 1.96 -29.58
CA GLU A 196 -18.71 1.13 -30.37
C GLU A 196 -17.24 1.33 -29.98
N SER A 197 -16.91 2.21 -29.04
CA SER A 197 -15.55 2.39 -28.54
C SER A 197 -15.00 1.08 -28.01
N ARG A 198 -13.87 0.64 -28.55
CA ARG A 198 -13.17 -0.59 -28.12
C ARG A 198 -12.74 -0.53 -26.67
N GLU A 199 -12.30 0.65 -26.24
CA GLU A 199 -11.88 0.89 -24.86
C GLU A 199 -13.04 0.78 -23.86
N LEU A 200 -14.25 1.16 -24.24
CA LEU A 200 -15.45 0.97 -23.43
C LEU A 200 -15.85 -0.51 -23.39
N LEU A 201 -15.99 -1.14 -24.56
CA LEU A 201 -16.44 -2.52 -24.66
C LEU A 201 -15.48 -3.51 -24.00
N ALA A 202 -14.17 -3.30 -24.09
CA ALA A 202 -13.17 -4.13 -23.43
C ALA A 202 -13.35 -4.17 -21.89
N ARG A 203 -14.05 -3.20 -21.29
CA ARG A 203 -14.29 -3.12 -19.85
C ARG A 203 -15.70 -3.53 -19.44
N THR A 204 -16.47 -4.07 -20.36
CA THR A 204 -17.80 -4.64 -20.10
C THR A 204 -17.79 -6.17 -20.11
N TYR A 205 -16.66 -6.77 -20.47
CA TYR A 205 -16.47 -8.22 -20.50
C TYR A 205 -15.51 -8.69 -19.42
N VAL A 206 -15.85 -9.78 -18.75
CA VAL A 206 -15.00 -10.40 -17.72
C VAL A 206 -14.41 -11.68 -18.29
N GLY A 207 -13.11 -11.62 -18.55
CA GLY A 207 -12.32 -12.79 -18.98
C GLY A 207 -11.39 -13.29 -17.87
N LEU A 208 -10.84 -14.48 -18.05
CA LEU A 208 -9.79 -15.00 -17.16
C LEU A 208 -8.53 -14.14 -17.20
N ASP A 209 -8.24 -13.54 -18.35
CA ASP A 209 -7.16 -12.58 -18.57
C ASP A 209 -7.26 -11.38 -17.65
N SER A 210 -8.46 -10.82 -17.46
CA SER A 210 -8.71 -9.69 -16.56
C SER A 210 -8.44 -10.06 -15.10
N ALA A 211 -8.86 -11.25 -14.67
CA ALA A 211 -8.61 -11.74 -13.32
C ALA A 211 -7.11 -11.99 -13.09
N VAL A 212 -6.41 -12.59 -14.04
CA VAL A 212 -4.96 -12.82 -13.98
C VAL A 212 -4.20 -11.49 -13.93
N LEU A 213 -4.60 -10.50 -14.74
CA LEU A 213 -4.01 -9.17 -14.74
C LEU A 213 -4.18 -8.49 -13.38
N ALA A 214 -5.38 -8.57 -12.80
CA ALA A 214 -5.67 -7.98 -11.50
C ALA A 214 -4.86 -8.66 -10.36
N LEU A 215 -4.73 -9.99 -10.38
CA LEU A 215 -3.89 -10.74 -9.45
C LEU A 215 -2.41 -10.35 -9.58
N ALA A 216 -1.90 -10.30 -10.81
CA ALA A 216 -0.52 -9.88 -11.08
C ALA A 216 -0.26 -8.44 -10.61
N SER A 217 -1.22 -7.53 -10.82
CA SER A 217 -1.12 -6.13 -10.41
C SER A 217 -1.03 -5.98 -8.89
N GLY A 218 -1.84 -6.71 -8.13
CA GLY A 218 -1.79 -6.69 -6.67
C GLY A 218 -0.48 -7.29 -6.12
N ALA A 219 0.00 -8.39 -6.68
CA ALA A 219 1.29 -8.98 -6.33
C ALA A 219 2.46 -8.03 -6.63
N ALA A 220 2.49 -7.45 -7.84
CA ALA A 220 3.50 -6.49 -8.25
C ALA A 220 3.51 -5.24 -7.36
N ALA A 221 2.33 -4.78 -6.92
CA ALA A 221 2.19 -3.65 -6.00
C ALA A 221 2.90 -3.91 -4.67
N VAL A 222 2.70 -5.09 -4.08
CA VAL A 222 3.36 -5.45 -2.81
C VAL A 222 4.86 -5.62 -3.01
N LEU A 223 5.28 -6.36 -4.03
CA LEU A 223 6.70 -6.57 -4.33
C LEU A 223 7.44 -5.25 -4.52
N SER A 224 6.85 -4.32 -5.25
CA SER A 224 7.45 -3.01 -5.49
C SER A 224 7.60 -2.18 -4.22
N LEU A 225 6.57 -2.15 -3.38
CA LEU A 225 6.61 -1.44 -2.10
C LEU A 225 7.64 -2.04 -1.14
N THR A 226 7.70 -3.37 -1.05
CA THR A 226 8.64 -4.06 -0.17
C THR A 226 10.07 -3.98 -0.68
N SER A 227 10.25 -3.84 -1.99
CA SER A 227 11.56 -3.68 -2.64
C SER A 227 12.06 -2.25 -2.71
N GLY A 228 11.26 -1.25 -2.27
CA GLY A 228 11.64 0.16 -2.32
C GLY A 228 11.62 0.77 -3.72
N ILE A 229 10.97 0.11 -4.68
CA ILE A 229 10.76 0.66 -6.03
C ILE A 229 9.74 1.81 -5.96
N PRO A 230 9.91 2.88 -6.74
CA PRO A 230 8.97 4.02 -6.72
C PRO A 230 7.51 3.58 -6.93
N SER A 231 6.65 3.91 -5.98
CA SER A 231 5.24 3.49 -5.94
C SER A 231 4.38 4.04 -7.08
N VAL A 232 4.85 5.06 -7.79
CA VAL A 232 4.11 5.71 -8.88
C VAL A 232 3.82 4.72 -10.03
N LEU A 233 4.82 3.95 -10.48
CA LEU A 233 4.64 2.97 -11.56
C LEU A 233 3.67 1.86 -11.17
N VAL A 234 3.69 1.48 -9.91
CA VAL A 234 2.80 0.45 -9.36
C VAL A 234 1.38 0.96 -9.18
N GLY A 235 1.24 2.25 -8.85
CA GLY A 235 -0.05 2.92 -8.76
C GLY A 235 -0.86 2.79 -10.05
N VAL A 236 -0.19 2.91 -11.18
CA VAL A 236 -0.81 2.72 -12.50
C VAL A 236 -1.40 1.33 -12.66
N MET A 237 -0.66 0.27 -12.29
CA MET A 237 -1.12 -1.12 -12.44
C MET A 237 -2.38 -1.43 -11.64
N VAL A 238 -2.49 -0.91 -10.41
CA VAL A 238 -3.70 -1.06 -9.59
C VAL A 238 -4.83 -0.18 -10.11
N ALA A 239 -4.51 1.05 -10.56
CA ALA A 239 -5.51 1.95 -11.14
C ALA A 239 -6.11 1.40 -12.46
N VAL A 240 -5.34 0.63 -13.25
CA VAL A 240 -5.84 -0.09 -14.46
C VAL A 240 -7.02 -1.00 -14.10
N ALA A 241 -6.93 -1.69 -12.99
CA ALA A 241 -7.97 -2.63 -12.55
C ALA A 241 -9.25 -1.94 -12.02
N LEU A 242 -9.18 -0.68 -11.60
CA LEU A 242 -10.25 -0.04 -10.84
C LEU A 242 -10.90 1.16 -11.54
N LEU A 243 -10.11 2.14 -11.97
CA LEU A 243 -10.65 3.41 -12.46
C LEU A 243 -11.41 3.25 -13.80
N PRO A 244 -10.87 2.60 -14.85
CA PRO A 244 -11.59 2.45 -16.12
C PRO A 244 -12.87 1.63 -15.99
N PRO A 245 -12.92 0.48 -15.30
CA PRO A 245 -14.17 -0.24 -15.07
C PRO A 245 -15.20 0.59 -14.31
N THR A 246 -14.78 1.36 -13.28
CA THR A 246 -15.70 2.27 -12.56
C THR A 246 -16.26 3.35 -13.46
N ALA A 247 -15.40 3.96 -14.29
CA ALA A 247 -15.83 4.99 -15.24
C ALA A 247 -16.74 4.41 -16.31
N THR A 248 -16.41 3.23 -16.86
CA THR A 248 -17.25 2.55 -17.84
C THR A 248 -18.62 2.20 -17.26
N LEU A 249 -18.66 1.66 -16.04
CA LEU A 249 -19.91 1.40 -15.32
C LEU A 249 -20.78 2.67 -15.24
N GLY A 250 -20.19 3.79 -14.81
CA GLY A 250 -20.92 5.05 -14.70
C GLY A 250 -21.40 5.59 -16.04
N LEU A 251 -20.52 5.59 -17.05
CA LEU A 251 -20.88 6.04 -18.40
C LEU A 251 -22.05 5.21 -19.00
N MET A 252 -21.98 3.88 -18.86
CA MET A 252 -23.02 2.97 -19.36
C MET A 252 -24.34 3.14 -18.62
N LEU A 253 -24.32 3.33 -17.29
CA LEU A 253 -25.53 3.64 -16.52
C LEU A 253 -26.13 4.98 -16.94
N GLY A 254 -25.31 6.01 -17.11
CA GLY A 254 -25.77 7.34 -17.56
C GLY A 254 -26.39 7.32 -18.95
N ALA A 255 -25.90 6.46 -19.84
CA ALA A 255 -26.44 6.28 -21.19
C ALA A 255 -27.61 5.29 -21.30
N GLY A 256 -28.07 4.71 -20.20
CA GLY A 256 -29.15 3.72 -20.19
C GLY A 256 -28.75 2.34 -20.72
N GLN A 257 -27.44 2.06 -20.89
CA GLN A 257 -26.92 0.78 -21.38
C GLN A 257 -26.72 -0.20 -20.22
N THR A 258 -27.82 -0.68 -19.62
CA THR A 258 -27.81 -1.45 -18.38
C THR A 258 -27.09 -2.79 -18.50
N GLU A 259 -27.21 -3.50 -19.63
CA GLU A 259 -26.51 -4.78 -19.83
C GLU A 259 -24.98 -4.62 -19.82
N LEU A 260 -24.46 -3.62 -20.51
CA LEU A 260 -23.03 -3.31 -20.53
C LEU A 260 -22.55 -2.80 -19.16
N ALA A 261 -23.40 -2.07 -18.46
CA ALA A 261 -23.13 -1.62 -17.09
C ALA A 261 -22.96 -2.80 -16.13
N TYR A 262 -23.81 -3.83 -16.22
CA TYR A 262 -23.65 -5.04 -15.41
C TYR A 262 -22.31 -5.75 -15.67
N GLY A 263 -21.89 -5.84 -16.94
CA GLY A 263 -20.56 -6.38 -17.27
C GLY A 263 -19.42 -5.61 -16.63
N ALA A 264 -19.47 -4.26 -16.71
CA ALA A 264 -18.46 -3.39 -16.09
C ALA A 264 -18.49 -3.48 -14.54
N ALA A 265 -19.67 -3.59 -13.94
CA ALA A 265 -19.80 -3.79 -12.49
C ALA A 265 -19.18 -5.11 -12.04
N PHE A 266 -19.43 -6.19 -12.78
CA PHE A 266 -18.87 -7.51 -12.47
C PHE A 266 -17.34 -7.52 -12.65
N LEU A 267 -16.82 -6.91 -13.71
CA LEU A 267 -15.38 -6.74 -13.91
C LEU A 267 -14.74 -5.98 -12.74
N LEU A 268 -15.36 -4.86 -12.32
CA LEU A 268 -14.88 -4.07 -11.19
C LEU A 268 -14.84 -4.91 -9.90
N ALA A 269 -15.90 -5.67 -9.62
CA ALA A 269 -15.97 -6.53 -8.43
C ALA A 269 -14.87 -7.61 -8.45
N VAL A 270 -14.69 -8.32 -9.56
CA VAL A 270 -13.62 -9.32 -9.72
C VAL A 270 -12.24 -8.68 -9.52
N ASN A 271 -12.00 -7.52 -10.09
CA ASN A 271 -10.73 -6.82 -9.99
C ASN A 271 -10.44 -6.36 -8.55
N ILE A 272 -11.43 -5.82 -7.84
CA ILE A 272 -11.28 -5.44 -6.42
C ILE A 272 -10.86 -6.65 -5.59
N VAL A 273 -11.55 -7.77 -5.74
CA VAL A 273 -11.26 -9.01 -5.00
C VAL A 273 -9.87 -9.55 -5.35
N ALA A 274 -9.55 -9.64 -6.65
CA ALA A 274 -8.29 -10.19 -7.13
C ALA A 274 -7.08 -9.36 -6.67
N VAL A 275 -7.12 -8.02 -6.81
CA VAL A 275 -6.04 -7.13 -6.36
C VAL A 275 -5.84 -7.24 -4.86
N ASN A 276 -6.92 -7.18 -4.06
CA ASN A 276 -6.81 -7.26 -2.61
C ASN A 276 -6.33 -8.63 -2.13
N LEU A 277 -6.80 -9.72 -2.75
CA LEU A 277 -6.40 -11.08 -2.41
C LEU A 277 -4.90 -11.29 -2.69
N SER A 278 -4.44 -10.94 -3.90
CA SER A 278 -3.04 -11.11 -4.29
C SER A 278 -2.11 -10.20 -3.48
N ALA A 279 -2.50 -8.96 -3.20
CA ALA A 279 -1.75 -8.06 -2.34
C ALA A 279 -1.63 -8.61 -0.91
N LYS A 280 -2.73 -9.13 -0.33
CA LYS A 280 -2.71 -9.77 0.99
C LYS A 280 -1.77 -10.97 1.01
N LEU A 281 -1.87 -11.86 0.03
CA LEU A 281 -0.98 -13.01 -0.09
C LEU A 281 0.48 -12.57 -0.25
N GLY A 282 0.73 -11.53 -1.04
CA GLY A 282 2.04 -10.93 -1.21
C GLY A 282 2.62 -10.45 0.13
N PHE A 283 1.86 -9.73 0.95
CA PHE A 283 2.30 -9.31 2.28
C PHE A 283 2.61 -10.50 3.19
N LEU A 284 1.78 -11.54 3.19
CA LEU A 284 2.01 -12.75 4.00
C LEU A 284 3.27 -13.51 3.56
N ILE A 285 3.54 -13.61 2.25
CA ILE A 285 4.75 -14.23 1.69
C ILE A 285 6.00 -13.43 2.08
N GLN A 286 5.90 -12.10 2.07
CA GLN A 286 6.96 -11.20 2.53
C GLN A 286 7.18 -11.20 4.05
N GLY A 287 6.47 -12.05 4.78
CA GLY A 287 6.64 -12.19 6.23
C GLY A 287 5.91 -11.13 7.07
N ILE A 288 5.08 -10.29 6.46
CA ILE A 288 4.27 -9.28 7.16
C ILE A 288 3.08 -9.98 7.81
N LYS A 289 3.24 -10.36 9.08
CA LYS A 289 2.27 -11.16 9.85
C LYS A 289 1.93 -10.47 11.16
N PRO A 290 0.72 -10.71 11.74
CA PRO A 290 0.36 -10.22 13.06
C PRO A 290 1.28 -10.85 14.13
N ARG A 291 1.72 -10.05 15.11
CA ARG A 291 2.70 -10.46 16.11
C ARG A 291 2.08 -11.05 17.37
N THR A 292 1.12 -10.34 17.94
CA THR A 292 0.51 -10.73 19.20
C THR A 292 -0.58 -11.76 18.99
N TRP A 293 -0.89 -12.54 20.04
CA TRP A 293 -2.02 -13.49 20.01
C TRP A 293 -3.36 -12.80 19.69
N LEU A 294 -3.56 -11.60 20.24
CA LEU A 294 -4.74 -10.76 19.98
C LEU A 294 -4.82 -10.31 18.53
N GLU A 295 -3.69 -9.90 17.93
CA GLU A 295 -3.62 -9.55 16.50
C GLU A 295 -3.87 -10.77 15.62
N LYS A 296 -3.34 -11.95 15.98
CA LYS A 296 -3.58 -13.21 15.28
C LYS A 296 -5.06 -13.60 15.32
N GLN A 297 -5.72 -13.41 16.46
CA GLN A 297 -7.15 -13.70 16.61
C GLN A 297 -8.01 -12.72 15.80
N LYS A 298 -7.70 -11.42 15.84
CA LYS A 298 -8.34 -10.38 15.02
C LYS A 298 -8.14 -10.60 13.52
N ALA A 299 -6.92 -10.97 13.10
CA ALA A 299 -6.63 -11.30 11.70
C ALA A 299 -7.44 -12.51 11.21
N LYS A 300 -7.61 -13.54 12.04
CA LYS A 300 -8.44 -14.71 11.71
C LYS A 300 -9.92 -14.35 11.60
N GLN A 301 -10.44 -13.49 12.48
CA GLN A 301 -11.81 -13.01 12.44
C GLN A 301 -12.07 -12.12 11.21
N SER A 302 -11.14 -11.20 10.88
CA SER A 302 -11.25 -10.34 9.70
C SER A 302 -11.20 -11.16 8.40
N MET A 303 -10.45 -12.26 8.38
CA MET A 303 -10.39 -13.18 7.24
C MET A 303 -11.71 -13.92 7.03
N MET A 304 -12.36 -14.37 8.10
CA MET A 304 -13.70 -14.99 8.01
C MET A 304 -14.75 -13.98 7.54
N SER A 305 -14.73 -12.76 8.07
CA SER A 305 -15.66 -11.71 7.63
C SER A 305 -15.47 -11.34 6.16
N TYR A 306 -14.22 -11.33 5.67
CA TYR A 306 -13.92 -11.08 4.27
C TYR A 306 -14.48 -12.17 3.35
N ILE A 307 -14.35 -13.44 3.74
CA ILE A 307 -14.93 -14.59 3.00
C ILE A 307 -16.46 -14.54 2.99
N ILE A 308 -17.10 -14.12 4.10
CA ILE A 308 -18.56 -14.04 4.22
C ILE A 308 -19.15 -12.89 3.38
N ILE A 309 -18.43 -11.78 3.25
CA ILE A 309 -18.90 -10.61 2.48
C ILE A 309 -18.79 -10.85 0.96
N PHE A 310 -17.87 -11.73 0.53
CA PHE A 310 -17.59 -12.00 -0.88
C PHE A 310 -18.03 -13.41 -1.36
N ASN A 311 -18.74 -14.20 -0.52
CA ASN A 311 -19.51 -15.35 -0.90
C ASN A 311 -21.00 -15.01 -0.92
#